data_81631205a30e832466368c564f4d62dd
#
_entry.id   81631205a30e832466368c564f4d62dd
#
_cell.length_a   1.000
_cell.length_b   1.000
_cell.length_c   1.000
_cell.angle_alpha   90.00
_cell.angle_beta   90.00
_cell.angle_gamma   90.00
#
_symmetry.space_group_name_H-M   'P 1'
#
loop_
_entity.id
_entity.type
_entity.pdbx_description
1 polymer ?
#
loop_
_entity_poly.entity_id
_entity_poly.type
_entity_poly.pdbx_seq_one_letter_code
_entity_poly.pdbx_strand_id
1 'polypeptide(L)'
;MEKKEVSLTITDAYRQKFPGMSFGIGTIQECTYFERSEAFKLYKREFLRKIRRRENLAGVRERINLYDQFFRAWDYPCPLLGHLKKVIDMGFPIVNLYIDTHIMAETGHGILMAIQDLGRFDGSWRLDLAQAGELFEGVSGRELHCKEGEIILRDDSGIVCSLFQGPDSRTRVGEKTKDIVVYVFTAPGISEEPVMEGIEMALQTLEEFGKGKEPWWHIFKP
;
A
#
# COMPACT_ATOMS: atom_id res chain seq x y z
N MET A 1 -13.72 12.80 19.24
CA MET A 1 -12.45 13.08 18.51
C MET A 1 -12.85 13.36 17.07
N GLU A 2 -12.30 14.38 16.44
CA GLU A 2 -12.59 14.68 15.03
C GLU A 2 -12.00 13.58 14.13
N LYS A 3 -12.81 13.10 13.19
CA LYS A 3 -12.33 12.21 12.11
C LYS A 3 -11.14 12.89 11.45
N LYS A 4 -9.98 12.23 11.45
CA LYS A 4 -8.80 12.73 10.77
C LYS A 4 -8.95 12.40 9.27
N GLU A 5 -9.76 13.21 8.57
CA GLU A 5 -9.82 13.14 7.12
C GLU A 5 -8.46 13.53 6.55
N VAL A 6 -7.93 12.68 5.69
CA VAL A 6 -6.66 12.97 5.01
C VAL A 6 -6.93 13.91 3.85
N SER A 7 -6.35 15.10 3.92
CA SER A 7 -6.35 16.03 2.80
C SER A 7 -5.14 15.74 1.90
N LEU A 8 -5.42 15.27 0.68
CA LEU A 8 -4.40 14.99 -0.33
C LEU A 8 -4.55 15.97 -1.49
N THR A 9 -3.46 16.61 -1.85
CA THR A 9 -3.36 17.37 -3.10
C THR A 9 -2.72 16.53 -4.17
N ILE A 10 -3.32 16.42 -5.35
CA ILE A 10 -2.68 15.85 -6.55
C ILE A 10 -2.11 17.02 -7.36
N THR A 11 -0.81 17.01 -7.62
CA THR A 11 -0.16 18.10 -8.36
C THR A 11 -0.55 18.10 -9.85
N ASP A 12 -0.50 19.27 -10.48
CA ASP A 12 -0.79 19.41 -11.91
C ASP A 12 0.18 18.59 -12.77
N ALA A 13 1.44 18.52 -12.35
CA ALA A 13 2.44 17.70 -13.03
C ALA A 13 2.03 16.22 -13.06
N TYR A 14 1.55 15.68 -11.92
CA TYR A 14 1.03 14.31 -11.86
C TYR A 14 -0.19 14.14 -12.77
N ARG A 15 -1.19 15.05 -12.69
CA ARG A 15 -2.42 14.99 -13.48
C ARG A 15 -2.15 14.98 -14.98
N GLN A 16 -1.20 15.78 -15.44
CA GLN A 16 -0.82 15.86 -16.85
C GLN A 16 -0.11 14.59 -17.33
N LYS A 17 0.78 14.03 -16.52
CA LYS A 17 1.58 12.86 -16.90
C LYS A 17 0.83 11.54 -16.75
N PHE A 18 -0.05 11.42 -15.76
CA PHE A 18 -0.75 10.19 -15.39
C PHE A 18 -2.27 10.39 -15.21
N PRO A 19 -2.99 10.90 -16.23
CA PRO A 19 -4.41 11.31 -16.10
C PRO A 19 -5.38 10.16 -15.79
N GLY A 20 -4.96 8.91 -15.93
CA GLY A 20 -5.80 7.73 -15.68
C GLY A 20 -5.39 6.93 -14.45
N MET A 21 -4.45 7.42 -13.63
CA MET A 21 -3.93 6.68 -12.48
C MET A 21 -4.50 7.23 -11.17
N SER A 22 -5.53 6.56 -10.63
CA SER A 22 -6.10 6.90 -9.33
C SER A 22 -5.16 6.55 -8.16
N PHE A 23 -5.44 7.13 -7.01
CA PHE A 23 -4.72 6.86 -5.76
C PHE A 23 -5.72 6.61 -4.63
N GLY A 24 -5.64 5.44 -4.02
CA GLY A 24 -6.52 5.07 -2.90
C GLY A 24 -5.85 5.30 -1.55
N ILE A 25 -6.58 5.81 -0.58
CA ILE A 25 -6.15 5.95 0.83
C ILE A 25 -7.19 5.34 1.73
N GLY A 26 -6.75 4.60 2.76
CA GLY A 26 -7.57 4.17 3.88
C GLY A 26 -6.88 4.47 5.21
N THR A 27 -7.64 4.87 6.22
CA THR A 27 -7.12 5.12 7.58
C THR A 27 -7.94 4.39 8.62
N ILE A 28 -7.29 3.98 9.71
CA ILE A 28 -7.92 3.38 10.88
C ILE A 28 -7.10 3.73 12.12
N GLN A 29 -7.77 3.98 13.25
CA GLN A 29 -7.16 4.49 14.47
C GLN A 29 -7.20 3.48 15.60
N GLU A 30 -6.41 3.71 16.62
CA GLU A 30 -6.38 2.93 17.87
C GLU A 30 -6.12 1.42 17.68
N CYS A 31 -5.40 1.03 16.63
CA CYS A 31 -5.06 -0.36 16.40
C CYS A 31 -4.13 -0.91 17.47
N THR A 32 -4.34 -2.16 17.83
CA THR A 32 -3.47 -2.93 18.72
C THR A 32 -2.51 -3.77 17.90
N TYR A 33 -1.22 -3.54 18.11
CA TYR A 33 -0.17 -4.35 17.51
C TYR A 33 -0.09 -5.75 18.13
N PHE A 34 0.15 -6.75 17.30
CA PHE A 34 0.59 -8.07 17.73
C PHE A 34 1.42 -8.76 16.63
N GLU A 35 2.34 -9.62 17.02
CA GLU A 35 3.12 -10.42 16.09
C GLU A 35 2.41 -11.72 15.70
N ARG A 36 1.72 -12.37 16.65
CA ARG A 36 1.11 -13.69 16.46
C ARG A 36 -0.28 -13.77 17.10
N SER A 37 -1.21 -14.34 16.35
CA SER A 37 -2.56 -14.67 16.78
C SER A 37 -3.03 -15.93 16.05
N GLU A 38 -3.52 -16.95 16.79
CA GLU A 38 -4.04 -18.17 16.17
C GLU A 38 -5.31 -17.88 15.34
N ALA A 39 -6.18 -16.99 15.81
CA ALA A 39 -7.36 -16.59 15.04
C ALA A 39 -6.97 -15.94 13.71
N PHE A 40 -6.02 -15.00 13.72
CA PHE A 40 -5.52 -14.36 12.51
C PHE A 40 -4.81 -15.33 11.57
N LYS A 41 -4.09 -16.31 12.12
CA LYS A 41 -3.46 -17.38 11.34
C LYS A 41 -4.49 -18.26 10.61
N LEU A 42 -5.60 -18.61 11.27
CA LEU A 42 -6.70 -19.33 10.66
C LEU A 42 -7.35 -18.51 9.53
N TYR A 43 -7.63 -17.23 9.79
CA TYR A 43 -8.15 -16.29 8.79
C TYR A 43 -7.26 -16.22 7.54
N LYS A 44 -5.94 -16.07 7.71
CA LYS A 44 -4.97 -16.08 6.60
C LYS A 44 -5.03 -17.38 5.79
N ARG A 45 -5.18 -18.54 6.42
CA ARG A 45 -5.30 -19.84 5.73
C ARG A 45 -6.57 -19.92 4.88
N GLU A 46 -7.69 -19.44 5.40
CA GLU A 46 -8.95 -19.41 4.66
C GLU A 46 -8.88 -18.43 3.49
N PHE A 47 -8.30 -17.26 3.72
CA PHE A 47 -8.06 -16.28 2.67
C PHE A 47 -7.18 -16.84 1.54
N LEU A 48 -6.10 -17.54 1.88
CA LEU A 48 -5.25 -18.23 0.90
C LEU A 48 -6.02 -19.26 0.07
N ARG A 49 -6.94 -20.01 0.67
CA ARG A 49 -7.79 -20.95 -0.07
C ARG A 49 -8.68 -20.24 -1.09
N LYS A 50 -9.18 -19.04 -0.76
CA LYS A 50 -9.97 -18.20 -1.69
C LYS A 50 -9.13 -17.72 -2.86
N ILE A 51 -7.92 -17.19 -2.59
CA ILE A 51 -6.99 -16.72 -3.63
C ILE A 51 -6.62 -17.85 -4.60
N ARG A 52 -6.39 -19.05 -4.09
CA ARG A 52 -5.97 -20.21 -4.91
C ARG A 52 -7.03 -20.73 -5.87
N ARG A 53 -8.28 -20.26 -5.79
CA ARG A 53 -9.30 -20.57 -6.81
C ARG A 53 -8.87 -20.00 -8.16
N ARG A 54 -8.99 -20.79 -9.20
CA ARG A 54 -8.44 -20.46 -10.54
C ARG A 54 -8.94 -19.13 -11.09
N GLU A 55 -10.22 -18.85 -10.91
CA GLU A 55 -10.87 -17.62 -11.34
C GLU A 55 -10.31 -16.37 -10.65
N ASN A 56 -10.15 -16.41 -9.31
CA ASN A 56 -9.60 -15.29 -8.53
C ASN A 56 -8.14 -15.05 -8.90
N LEU A 57 -7.36 -16.12 -9.04
CA LEU A 57 -5.94 -16.03 -9.36
C LEU A 57 -5.69 -15.46 -10.76
N ALA A 58 -6.59 -15.70 -11.73
CA ALA A 58 -6.48 -15.17 -13.08
C ALA A 58 -6.53 -13.63 -13.08
N GLY A 59 -7.57 -13.04 -12.47
CA GLY A 59 -7.72 -11.59 -12.38
C GLY A 59 -6.60 -10.91 -11.59
N VAL A 60 -6.13 -11.54 -10.49
CA VAL A 60 -4.97 -11.05 -9.73
C VAL A 60 -3.72 -11.01 -10.60
N ARG A 61 -3.42 -12.07 -11.36
CA ARG A 61 -2.25 -12.12 -12.25
C ARG A 61 -2.31 -11.11 -13.37
N GLU A 62 -3.50 -10.88 -13.93
CA GLU A 62 -3.68 -9.87 -14.97
C GLU A 62 -3.31 -8.46 -14.45
N ARG A 63 -3.81 -8.08 -13.27
CA ARG A 63 -3.45 -6.80 -12.64
C ARG A 63 -1.96 -6.71 -12.31
N ILE A 64 -1.37 -7.77 -11.74
CA ILE A 64 0.07 -7.81 -11.48
C ILE A 64 0.90 -7.63 -12.76
N ASN A 65 0.45 -8.18 -13.90
CA ASN A 65 1.12 -7.98 -15.18
C ASN A 65 1.09 -6.51 -15.64
N LEU A 66 0.00 -5.77 -15.38
CA LEU A 66 -0.06 -4.33 -15.66
C LEU A 66 0.98 -3.55 -14.84
N TYR A 67 1.10 -3.84 -13.54
CA TYR A 67 2.15 -3.26 -12.72
C TYR A 67 3.55 -3.64 -13.21
N ASP A 68 3.80 -4.91 -13.55
CA ASP A 68 5.10 -5.39 -14.01
C ASP A 68 5.52 -4.68 -15.30
N GLN A 69 4.60 -4.50 -16.25
CA GLN A 69 4.86 -3.73 -17.48
C GLN A 69 5.20 -2.26 -17.17
N PHE A 70 4.45 -1.65 -16.25
CA PHE A 70 4.69 -0.26 -15.86
C PHE A 70 6.04 -0.09 -15.15
N PHE A 71 6.37 -0.97 -14.22
CA PHE A 71 7.65 -0.96 -13.52
C PHE A 71 8.84 -1.14 -14.47
N ARG A 72 8.74 -2.09 -15.41
CA ARG A 72 9.78 -2.32 -16.44
C ARG A 72 10.02 -1.10 -17.34
N ALA A 73 8.97 -0.35 -17.66
CA ALA A 73 9.12 0.88 -18.44
C ALA A 73 9.96 1.96 -17.71
N TRP A 74 10.11 1.81 -16.39
CA TRP A 74 10.93 2.66 -15.54
C TRP A 74 12.26 2.00 -15.10
N ASP A 75 12.58 0.81 -15.60
CA ASP A 75 13.75 -0.01 -15.22
C ASP A 75 13.75 -0.38 -13.71
N TYR A 76 12.58 -0.71 -13.17
CA TYR A 76 12.41 -1.22 -11.82
C TYR A 76 11.79 -2.63 -11.81
N PRO A 77 12.16 -3.49 -10.85
CA PRO A 77 11.48 -4.75 -10.64
C PRO A 77 10.16 -4.54 -9.88
N CYS A 78 9.05 -5.11 -10.37
CA CYS A 78 7.79 -5.10 -9.64
C CYS A 78 7.80 -6.17 -8.54
N PRO A 79 7.51 -5.84 -7.26
CA PRO A 79 7.55 -6.80 -6.15
C PRO A 79 6.37 -7.79 -6.14
N LEU A 80 5.22 -7.41 -6.71
CA LEU A 80 3.94 -8.12 -6.56
C LEU A 80 3.98 -9.58 -7.03
N LEU A 81 4.65 -9.87 -8.16
CA LEU A 81 4.75 -11.24 -8.65
C LEU A 81 5.55 -12.12 -7.68
N GLY A 82 6.61 -11.57 -7.09
CA GLY A 82 7.41 -12.24 -6.06
C GLY A 82 6.61 -12.50 -4.78
N HIS A 83 5.82 -11.52 -4.34
CA HIS A 83 4.93 -11.65 -3.18
C HIS A 83 3.87 -12.73 -3.44
N LEU A 84 3.16 -12.68 -4.57
CA LEU A 84 2.15 -13.68 -4.92
C LEU A 84 2.75 -15.09 -4.97
N LYS A 85 3.90 -15.25 -5.63
CA LYS A 85 4.57 -16.56 -5.73
C LYS A 85 4.91 -17.12 -4.35
N LYS A 86 5.53 -16.32 -3.48
CA LYS A 86 5.85 -16.74 -2.10
C LYS A 86 4.60 -17.16 -1.33
N VAL A 87 3.52 -16.37 -1.41
CA VAL A 87 2.25 -16.68 -0.72
C VAL A 87 1.62 -17.98 -1.26
N ILE A 88 1.62 -18.19 -2.57
CA ILE A 88 1.09 -19.44 -3.16
C ILE A 88 1.91 -20.64 -2.76
N ASP A 89 3.23 -20.56 -2.76
CA ASP A 89 4.13 -21.68 -2.49
C ASP A 89 4.24 -21.97 -0.99
N MET A 90 4.40 -20.95 -0.16
CA MET A 90 4.77 -21.07 1.26
C MET A 90 3.65 -20.66 2.24
N GLY A 91 2.59 -20.00 1.77
CA GLY A 91 1.57 -19.36 2.60
C GLY A 91 1.92 -17.93 2.99
N PHE A 92 1.00 -17.28 3.71
CA PHE A 92 1.23 -15.93 4.22
C PHE A 92 2.34 -15.90 5.26
N PRO A 93 3.13 -14.82 5.30
CA PRO A 93 4.15 -14.63 6.34
C PRO A 93 3.51 -14.57 7.73
N ILE A 94 4.36 -14.70 8.75
CA ILE A 94 4.00 -14.48 10.15
C ILE A 94 5.00 -13.47 10.71
N VAL A 95 4.76 -12.20 10.41
CA VAL A 95 5.60 -11.08 10.87
C VAL A 95 4.87 -10.33 11.99
N ASN A 96 3.82 -9.62 11.64
CA ASN A 96 2.92 -8.92 12.56
C ASN A 96 1.61 -8.60 11.84
N LEU A 97 0.60 -8.13 12.59
CA LEU A 97 -0.70 -7.79 12.03
C LEU A 97 -0.60 -6.86 10.82
N TYR A 98 0.20 -5.81 10.91
CA TYR A 98 0.25 -4.75 9.87
C TYR A 98 0.86 -5.28 8.56
N ILE A 99 2.05 -5.87 8.65
CA ILE A 99 2.75 -6.40 7.48
C ILE A 99 2.00 -7.58 6.84
N ASP A 100 1.42 -8.45 7.66
CA ASP A 100 0.65 -9.59 7.16
C ASP A 100 -0.63 -9.12 6.44
N THR A 101 -1.33 -8.09 6.97
CA THR A 101 -2.49 -7.46 6.34
C THR A 101 -2.12 -6.84 4.99
N HIS A 102 -1.01 -6.11 4.92
CA HIS A 102 -0.48 -5.52 3.70
C HIS A 102 -0.27 -6.59 2.61
N ILE A 103 0.48 -7.66 2.91
CA ILE A 103 0.74 -8.75 1.95
C ILE A 103 -0.56 -9.47 1.53
N MET A 104 -1.53 -9.59 2.43
CA MET A 104 -2.85 -10.16 2.10
C MET A 104 -3.58 -9.28 1.08
N ALA A 105 -3.64 -7.96 1.29
CA ALA A 105 -4.30 -7.04 0.38
C ALA A 105 -3.64 -7.04 -1.01
N GLU A 106 -2.31 -6.93 -1.07
CA GLU A 106 -1.57 -6.97 -2.32
C GLU A 106 -1.81 -8.24 -3.12
N THR A 107 -1.66 -9.39 -2.47
CA THR A 107 -1.73 -10.68 -3.17
C THR A 107 -3.16 -11.15 -3.42
N GLY A 108 -4.13 -10.70 -2.62
CA GLY A 108 -5.53 -11.01 -2.78
C GLY A 108 -6.20 -10.22 -3.91
N HIS A 109 -5.78 -8.98 -4.10
CA HIS A 109 -6.40 -8.07 -5.06
C HIS A 109 -5.48 -7.70 -6.24
N GLY A 110 -4.20 -8.11 -6.21
CA GLY A 110 -3.23 -7.79 -7.28
C GLY A 110 -2.96 -6.29 -7.41
N ILE A 111 -2.89 -5.60 -6.30
CA ILE A 111 -2.66 -4.15 -6.19
C ILE A 111 -1.35 -3.87 -5.47
N LEU A 112 -0.75 -2.72 -5.72
CA LEU A 112 0.45 -2.27 -4.99
C LEU A 112 0.02 -1.37 -3.84
N MET A 113 0.07 -1.90 -2.62
CA MET A 113 -0.33 -1.21 -1.39
C MET A 113 0.90 -0.88 -0.55
N ALA A 114 0.83 0.18 0.23
CA ALA A 114 1.74 0.43 1.36
C ALA A 114 0.93 0.55 2.65
N ILE A 115 1.60 0.27 3.78
CA ILE A 115 1.04 0.44 5.13
C ILE A 115 2.04 1.18 6.00
N GLN A 116 1.61 2.28 6.62
CA GLN A 116 2.49 3.15 7.40
C GLN A 116 1.80 3.70 8.66
N ASP A 117 2.59 4.27 9.55
CA ASP A 117 2.17 4.91 10.79
C ASP A 117 1.64 6.32 10.49
N LEU A 118 0.31 6.48 10.53
CA LEU A 118 -0.36 7.76 10.27
C LEU A 118 0.09 8.87 11.25
N GLY A 119 0.44 8.50 12.48
CA GLY A 119 0.89 9.44 13.49
C GLY A 119 2.25 10.07 13.21
N ARG A 120 2.99 9.55 12.21
CA ARG A 120 4.32 10.03 11.83
C ARG A 120 4.33 10.87 10.56
N PHE A 121 3.16 11.04 9.93
CA PHE A 121 3.04 11.96 8.80
C PHE A 121 2.99 13.39 9.30
N ASP A 122 3.59 14.30 8.55
CA ASP A 122 3.70 15.71 8.86
C ASP A 122 2.91 16.57 7.87
N GLY A 123 2.05 17.44 8.38
CA GLY A 123 1.35 18.46 7.61
C GLY A 123 0.52 17.95 6.42
N SER A 124 0.74 18.57 5.27
CA SER A 124 -0.06 18.37 4.05
C SER A 124 0.50 17.27 3.15
N TRP A 125 -0.38 16.46 2.59
CA TRP A 125 0.02 15.36 1.71
C TRP A 125 -0.11 15.73 0.25
N ARG A 126 0.85 15.31 -0.57
CA ARG A 126 0.86 15.56 -2.00
C ARG A 126 1.25 14.29 -2.77
N LEU A 127 0.42 13.94 -3.73
CA LEU A 127 0.78 12.99 -4.78
C LEU A 127 1.47 13.79 -5.88
N ASP A 128 2.73 13.51 -6.13
CA ASP A 128 3.63 14.35 -6.89
C ASP A 128 4.60 13.56 -7.75
N LEU A 129 5.43 14.25 -8.49
CA LEU A 129 6.54 13.69 -9.24
C LEU A 129 7.87 14.12 -8.61
N ALA A 130 8.78 13.15 -8.45
CA ALA A 130 10.10 13.42 -7.92
C ALA A 130 10.98 14.21 -8.92
N GLN A 131 11.89 14.99 -8.40
CA GLN A 131 12.98 15.58 -9.16
C GLN A 131 14.12 14.55 -9.33
N ALA A 132 14.96 14.75 -10.37
CA ALA A 132 16.13 13.90 -10.57
C ALA A 132 17.08 13.94 -9.35
N GLY A 133 17.38 12.77 -8.78
CA GLY A 133 18.28 12.64 -7.64
C GLY A 133 17.68 13.07 -6.31
N GLU A 134 16.37 13.33 -6.23
CA GLU A 134 15.69 13.60 -4.96
C GLU A 134 15.81 12.39 -4.02
N LEU A 135 16.15 12.65 -2.75
CA LEU A 135 16.60 11.64 -1.78
C LEU A 135 15.54 11.34 -0.74
N PHE A 136 15.47 10.08 -0.33
CA PHE A 136 14.81 9.67 0.91
C PHE A 136 15.45 8.39 1.48
N GLU A 137 15.26 8.14 2.77
CA GLU A 137 15.69 6.91 3.39
C GLU A 137 14.57 5.87 3.34
N GLY A 138 14.78 4.77 2.61
CA GLY A 138 13.80 3.68 2.52
C GLY A 138 13.72 2.86 3.81
N VAL A 139 12.69 2.00 3.94
CA VAL A 139 12.41 1.17 5.14
C VAL A 139 13.60 0.33 5.61
N SER A 140 14.54 0.02 4.72
CA SER A 140 15.76 -0.74 5.04
C SER A 140 16.87 0.12 5.65
N GLY A 141 16.67 1.43 5.83
CA GLY A 141 17.69 2.39 6.25
C GLY A 141 18.69 2.77 5.15
N ARG A 142 18.40 2.41 3.89
CA ARG A 142 19.24 2.79 2.75
C ARG A 142 18.76 4.11 2.15
N GLU A 143 19.72 4.95 1.79
CA GLU A 143 19.45 6.14 0.98
C GLU A 143 19.04 5.71 -0.44
N LEU A 144 17.91 6.23 -0.92
CA LEU A 144 17.33 5.97 -2.21
C LEU A 144 17.27 7.27 -3.01
N HIS A 145 17.58 7.18 -4.30
CA HIS A 145 17.59 8.30 -5.23
C HIS A 145 16.48 8.12 -6.25
N CYS A 146 15.57 9.08 -6.31
CA CYS A 146 14.50 9.06 -7.30
C CYS A 146 15.02 9.45 -8.70
N LYS A 147 14.48 8.81 -9.72
CA LYS A 147 14.59 9.29 -11.10
C LYS A 147 13.64 10.47 -11.30
N GLU A 148 13.95 11.33 -12.28
CA GLU A 148 13.06 12.43 -12.64
C GLU A 148 11.67 11.93 -13.05
N GLY A 149 10.64 12.48 -12.41
CA GLY A 149 9.25 12.17 -12.70
C GLY A 149 8.77 10.83 -12.16
N GLU A 150 9.50 10.18 -11.22
CA GLU A 150 8.95 9.08 -10.44
C GLU A 150 7.72 9.55 -9.65
N ILE A 151 6.74 8.65 -9.55
CA ILE A 151 5.54 8.91 -8.74
C ILE A 151 5.87 8.76 -7.27
N ILE A 152 5.62 9.81 -6.50
CA ILE A 152 5.86 9.85 -5.07
C ILE A 152 4.65 10.38 -4.29
N LEU A 153 4.49 9.86 -3.09
CA LEU A 153 3.72 10.50 -2.03
C LEU A 153 4.70 11.26 -1.14
N ARG A 154 4.40 12.53 -0.85
CA ARG A 154 5.17 13.34 0.09
C ARG A 154 4.28 14.02 1.11
N ASP A 155 4.84 14.31 2.27
CA ASP A 155 4.31 15.22 3.27
C ASP A 155 5.20 16.48 3.39
N ASP A 156 4.99 17.31 4.40
CA ASP A 156 5.78 18.54 4.57
C ASP A 156 7.22 18.27 5.02
N SER A 157 7.54 17.07 5.51
CA SER A 157 8.90 16.63 5.87
C SER A 157 9.66 15.94 4.72
N GLY A 158 9.02 15.62 3.60
CA GLY A 158 9.68 15.04 2.43
C GLY A 158 8.95 13.84 1.81
N ILE A 159 9.69 13.00 1.08
CA ILE A 159 9.14 11.81 0.44
C ILE A 159 8.77 10.78 1.50
N VAL A 160 7.52 10.33 1.46
CA VAL A 160 6.97 9.27 2.30
C VAL A 160 7.02 7.92 1.59
N CYS A 161 6.83 7.92 0.27
CA CYS A 161 6.88 6.71 -0.54
C CYS A 161 7.15 7.05 -2.01
N SER A 162 8.00 6.26 -2.65
CA SER A 162 8.05 6.16 -4.11
C SER A 162 7.27 4.93 -4.55
N LEU A 163 6.46 5.06 -5.61
CA LEU A 163 5.77 3.92 -6.20
C LEU A 163 6.73 2.77 -6.52
N PHE A 164 7.92 3.09 -7.04
CA PHE A 164 8.88 2.11 -7.55
C PHE A 164 9.83 1.58 -6.50
N GLN A 165 10.14 2.38 -5.48
CA GLN A 165 11.17 2.08 -4.49
C GLN A 165 10.61 1.78 -3.09
N GLY A 166 9.29 1.98 -2.91
CA GLY A 166 8.57 1.70 -1.66
C GLY A 166 8.61 2.84 -0.63
N PRO A 167 8.14 2.55 0.60
CA PRO A 167 7.97 3.55 1.65
C PRO A 167 9.28 3.95 2.33
N ASP A 168 9.25 5.11 2.99
CA ASP A 168 10.33 5.64 3.79
C ASP A 168 10.49 4.92 5.14
N SER A 169 11.63 5.13 5.80
CA SER A 169 11.92 4.57 7.12
C SER A 169 11.23 5.34 8.26
N ARG A 170 10.97 6.63 8.07
CA ARG A 170 10.43 7.54 9.07
C ARG A 170 9.00 7.17 9.47
N THR A 171 8.16 6.87 8.50
CA THR A 171 6.72 6.57 8.68
C THR A 171 6.41 5.08 8.79
N ARG A 172 7.43 4.22 8.84
CA ARG A 172 7.23 2.76 8.95
C ARG A 172 6.43 2.39 10.20
N VAL A 173 5.57 1.38 10.07
CA VAL A 173 4.84 0.78 11.19
C VAL A 173 5.77 0.06 12.17
N GLY A 174 5.40 0.03 13.44
CA GLY A 174 6.12 -0.66 14.51
C GLY A 174 5.20 -1.00 15.69
N GLU A 175 5.78 -1.56 16.75
CA GLU A 175 5.04 -2.00 17.94
C GLU A 175 4.22 -0.90 18.62
N LYS A 176 4.64 0.36 18.50
CA LYS A 176 3.99 1.51 19.11
C LYS A 176 2.97 2.18 18.20
N THR A 177 2.89 1.76 16.94
CA THR A 177 1.95 2.32 15.96
C THR A 177 0.53 1.96 16.34
N LYS A 178 -0.34 2.96 16.38
CA LYS A 178 -1.77 2.82 16.69
C LYS A 178 -2.65 3.29 15.55
N ASP A 179 -2.25 4.35 14.91
CA ASP A 179 -3.00 4.96 13.81
C ASP A 179 -2.34 4.55 12.50
N ILE A 180 -3.10 3.88 11.67
CA ILE A 180 -2.61 3.26 10.43
C ILE A 180 -3.14 4.02 9.24
N VAL A 181 -2.29 4.21 8.26
CA VAL A 181 -2.70 4.52 6.89
C VAL A 181 -2.28 3.40 5.95
N VAL A 182 -3.20 3.00 5.08
CA VAL A 182 -2.93 2.19 3.90
C VAL A 182 -3.18 3.05 2.66
N TYR A 183 -2.36 2.89 1.63
CA TYR A 183 -2.60 3.55 0.37
C TYR A 183 -2.15 2.70 -0.81
N VAL A 184 -2.80 2.91 -1.94
CA VAL A 184 -2.60 2.15 -3.18
C VAL A 184 -2.27 3.10 -4.30
N PHE A 185 -1.09 2.92 -4.89
CA PHE A 185 -0.76 3.50 -6.19
C PHE A 185 -1.30 2.57 -7.28
N THR A 186 -2.04 3.12 -8.24
CA THR A 186 -2.44 2.32 -9.40
C THR A 186 -1.35 2.34 -10.48
N ALA A 187 -1.40 1.37 -11.39
CA ALA A 187 -0.69 1.41 -12.67
C ALA A 187 -1.71 1.70 -13.79
N PRO A 188 -1.25 2.12 -14.98
CA PRO A 188 -2.16 2.30 -16.12
C PRO A 188 -2.99 1.04 -16.40
N GLY A 189 -4.31 1.20 -16.52
CA GLY A 189 -5.25 0.10 -16.76
C GLY A 189 -5.81 -0.58 -15.50
N ILE A 190 -5.35 -0.22 -14.31
CA ILE A 190 -5.94 -0.70 -13.05
C ILE A 190 -7.23 0.09 -12.76
N SER A 191 -8.36 -0.63 -12.65
CA SER A 191 -9.64 -0.06 -12.26
C SER A 191 -9.71 0.23 -10.74
N GLU A 192 -10.71 1.01 -10.34
CA GLU A 192 -10.90 1.39 -8.93
C GLU A 192 -11.41 0.24 -8.06
N GLU A 193 -12.17 -0.70 -8.64
CA GLU A 193 -12.80 -1.80 -7.90
C GLU A 193 -11.78 -2.63 -7.07
N PRO A 194 -10.71 -3.20 -7.62
CA PRO A 194 -9.72 -3.94 -6.82
C PRO A 194 -8.97 -3.05 -5.82
N VAL A 195 -8.85 -1.74 -6.08
CA VAL A 195 -8.26 -0.77 -5.13
C VAL A 195 -9.16 -0.61 -3.92
N MET A 196 -10.45 -0.37 -4.16
CA MET A 196 -11.47 -0.26 -3.12
C MET A 196 -11.53 -1.54 -2.28
N GLU A 197 -11.70 -2.70 -2.94
CA GLU A 197 -11.79 -4.00 -2.26
C GLU A 197 -10.55 -4.31 -1.41
N GLY A 198 -9.35 -3.98 -1.92
CA GLY A 198 -8.11 -4.20 -1.19
C GLY A 198 -7.96 -3.29 0.04
N ILE A 199 -8.36 -2.02 -0.06
CA ILE A 199 -8.36 -1.08 1.07
C ILE A 199 -9.40 -1.53 2.11
N GLU A 200 -10.63 -1.81 1.69
CA GLU A 200 -11.68 -2.28 2.60
C GLU A 200 -11.27 -3.56 3.32
N MET A 201 -10.70 -4.53 2.62
CA MET A 201 -10.21 -5.76 3.24
C MET A 201 -9.11 -5.48 4.26
N ALA A 202 -8.18 -4.58 3.97
CA ALA A 202 -7.13 -4.20 4.91
C ALA A 202 -7.71 -3.54 6.18
N LEU A 203 -8.61 -2.57 6.02
CA LEU A 203 -9.26 -1.89 7.12
C LEU A 203 -10.11 -2.84 7.98
N GLN A 204 -10.92 -3.71 7.35
CA GLN A 204 -11.71 -4.73 8.05
C GLN A 204 -10.82 -5.70 8.83
N THR A 205 -9.69 -6.12 8.26
CA THR A 205 -8.71 -6.98 8.96
C THR A 205 -8.13 -6.27 10.18
N LEU A 206 -7.78 -4.98 10.05
CA LEU A 206 -7.26 -4.18 11.16
C LEU A 206 -8.33 -3.89 12.23
N GLU A 207 -9.58 -3.70 11.84
CA GLU A 207 -10.71 -3.54 12.75
C GLU A 207 -10.97 -4.84 13.53
N GLU A 208 -11.08 -5.98 12.84
CA GLU A 208 -11.41 -7.27 13.46
C GLU A 208 -10.31 -7.75 14.40
N PHE A 209 -9.07 -7.80 13.91
CA PHE A 209 -7.95 -8.39 14.65
C PHE A 209 -7.17 -7.37 15.47
N GLY A 210 -6.99 -6.15 14.97
CA GLY A 210 -6.29 -5.05 15.64
C GLY A 210 -7.16 -4.20 16.55
N LYS A 211 -8.49 -4.44 16.56
CA LYS A 211 -9.45 -3.61 17.33
C LYS A 211 -9.43 -2.14 16.93
N GLY A 212 -9.00 -1.87 15.70
CA GLY A 212 -8.98 -0.53 15.13
C GLY A 212 -10.38 0.09 15.09
N LYS A 213 -10.44 1.41 15.12
CA LYS A 213 -11.67 2.19 15.14
C LYS A 213 -11.70 3.23 14.02
N GLU A 214 -12.90 3.71 13.71
CA GLU A 214 -13.13 4.80 12.76
C GLU A 214 -12.46 4.56 11.39
N PRO A 215 -12.74 3.41 10.73
CA PRO A 215 -12.20 3.18 9.38
C PRO A 215 -12.78 4.22 8.42
N TRP A 216 -11.89 4.78 7.61
CA TRP A 216 -12.24 5.72 6.55
C TRP A 216 -11.40 5.42 5.31
N TRP A 217 -11.95 5.59 4.11
CA TRP A 217 -11.19 5.51 2.87
C TRP A 217 -11.76 6.42 1.77
N HIS A 218 -10.90 6.73 0.82
CA HIS A 218 -11.25 7.50 -0.37
C HIS A 218 -10.34 7.14 -1.56
N ILE A 219 -10.90 7.24 -2.78
CA ILE A 219 -10.14 7.11 -4.03
C ILE A 219 -10.07 8.48 -4.69
N PHE A 220 -8.86 9.00 -4.81
CA PHE A 220 -8.55 10.26 -5.45
C PHE A 220 -8.29 10.04 -6.95
N LYS A 221 -8.91 10.88 -7.77
CA LYS A 221 -8.74 10.88 -9.23
C LYS A 221 -7.92 12.08 -9.65
N PRO A 222 -6.98 11.93 -10.62
CA PRO A 222 -6.21 13.03 -11.17
C PRO A 222 -7.07 14.11 -11.81
#